data_db67f170734b78014e0975340bd21c04
#
_entry.id   db67f170734b78014e0975340bd21c04
#
_cell.length_a   1.000
_cell.length_b   1.000
_cell.length_c   1.000
_cell.angle_alpha   90.00
_cell.angle_beta   90.00
_cell.angle_gamma   90.00
#
_symmetry.space_group_name_H-M   'P 1'
#
loop_
_entity.id
_entity.type
_entity.pdbx_description
1 polymer ?
#
loop_
_entity_poly.entity_id
_entity_poly.type
_entity_poly.pdbx_seq_one_letter_code
_entity_poly.pdbx_strand_id
1 'polypeptide(L)' 'MTDGINNMIVEFSENIMSPNSKISEAIELLNNEPLKIIFVLDKAKSLVGTVTDGDIRRGTISGLNQSDSVSQI' A
#
# COMPACT_ATOMS: atom_id res chain seq x y z
N MET A 1 -9.19 14.43 -15.79
CA MET A 1 -10.01 14.90 -14.68
C MET A 1 -9.82 14.00 -13.48
N THR A 2 -10.29 12.76 -13.57
CA THR A 2 -10.09 11.80 -12.49
C THR A 2 -8.62 11.58 -12.21
N ASP A 3 -7.81 11.54 -13.26
CA ASP A 3 -6.36 11.35 -13.13
C ASP A 3 -5.70 12.48 -12.36
N GLY A 4 -6.17 13.72 -12.56
CA GLY A 4 -5.63 14.86 -11.84
C GLY A 4 -5.92 14.80 -10.35
N ILE A 5 -7.10 14.31 -9.97
CA ILE A 5 -7.48 14.15 -8.56
C ILE A 5 -6.65 13.04 -7.93
N ASN A 6 -6.48 11.92 -8.63
CA ASN A 6 -5.66 10.80 -8.14
C ASN A 6 -4.20 11.22 -7.95
N ASN A 7 -3.65 11.96 -8.89
CA ASN A 7 -2.29 12.46 -8.79
C ASN A 7 -2.13 13.39 -7.60
N MET A 8 -3.14 14.21 -7.34
CA MET A 8 -3.10 15.13 -6.22
C MET A 8 -3.07 14.38 -4.88
N ILE A 9 -3.90 13.35 -4.73
CA ILE A 9 -3.92 12.52 -3.53
C ILE A 9 -2.58 11.85 -3.31
N VAL A 10 -2.03 11.25 -4.37
CA VAL A 10 -0.76 10.55 -4.32
C VAL A 10 0.38 11.51 -4.01
N GLU A 11 0.39 12.67 -4.65
CA GLU A 11 1.48 13.62 -4.52
C GLU A 11 1.64 14.16 -3.10
N PHE A 12 0.53 14.32 -2.38
CA PHE A 12 0.54 14.87 -1.03
C PHE A 12 0.41 13.81 0.07
N SER A 13 0.43 12.53 -0.32
CA SER A 13 0.32 11.45 0.64
C SER A 13 1.71 10.92 1.01
N GLU A 14 1.90 10.61 2.28
CA GLU A 14 3.13 9.99 2.76
C GLU A 14 3.01 8.47 2.82
N ASN A 15 1.81 7.94 2.65
CA ASN A 15 1.53 6.52 2.75
C ASN A 15 1.52 5.85 1.38
N ILE A 16 2.68 5.90 0.71
CA ILE A 16 2.88 5.37 -0.64
C ILE A 16 3.98 4.31 -0.59
N MET A 17 3.80 3.23 -1.32
CA MET A 17 4.85 2.22 -1.47
C MET A 17 4.77 1.54 -2.83
N SER A 18 5.85 0.83 -3.19
CA SER A 18 5.90 0.08 -4.44
C SER A 18 5.29 -1.30 -4.26
N PRO A 19 4.85 -1.94 -5.37
CA PRO A 19 4.33 -3.31 -5.30
C PRO A 19 5.34 -4.33 -4.78
N ASN A 20 6.63 -4.00 -4.86
CA ASN A 20 7.70 -4.89 -4.41
C ASN A 20 8.05 -4.71 -2.93
N SER A 21 7.44 -3.75 -2.26
CA SER A 21 7.66 -3.54 -0.84
C SER A 21 7.16 -4.75 -0.05
N LYS A 22 7.80 -4.99 1.09
CA LYS A 22 7.43 -6.12 1.95
C LYS A 22 6.21 -5.80 2.80
N ILE A 23 5.47 -6.83 3.14
CA ILE A 23 4.32 -6.70 4.03
C ILE A 23 4.74 -6.10 5.38
N SER A 24 5.92 -6.45 5.88
CA SER A 24 6.44 -5.86 7.12
C SER A 24 6.58 -4.34 7.03
N GLU A 25 6.98 -3.85 5.86
CA GLU A 25 7.09 -2.40 5.64
C GLU A 25 5.71 -1.74 5.63
N ALA A 26 4.72 -2.43 5.06
CA ALA A 26 3.34 -1.94 5.05
C ALA A 26 2.77 -1.86 6.45
N ILE A 27 3.02 -2.87 7.28
CA ILE A 27 2.56 -2.88 8.67
C ILE A 27 3.13 -1.68 9.43
N GLU A 28 4.43 -1.43 9.28
CA GLU A 28 5.08 -0.32 9.94
C GLU A 28 4.52 1.02 9.47
N LEU A 29 4.32 1.16 8.17
CA LEU A 29 3.77 2.39 7.61
C LEU A 29 2.35 2.65 8.10
N LEU A 30 1.51 1.62 8.13
CA LEU A 30 0.13 1.75 8.61
C LEU A 30 0.07 2.16 10.07
N ASN A 31 1.02 1.69 10.89
CA ASN A 31 1.06 2.06 12.31
C ASN A 31 1.35 3.54 12.51
N ASN A 32 2.05 4.16 11.56
CA ASN A 32 2.48 5.55 11.66
C ASN A 32 1.58 6.52 10.91
N GLU A 33 0.64 6.02 10.10
CA GLU A 33 -0.19 6.87 9.27
C GLU A 33 -1.61 6.98 9.83
N PRO A 34 -2.14 8.23 9.95
CA PRO A 34 -3.49 8.43 10.49
C PRO A 34 -4.58 7.82 9.62
N LEU A 35 -4.39 7.81 8.30
CA LEU A 35 -5.41 7.34 7.36
C LEU A 35 -5.57 5.82 7.36
N LYS A 36 -4.56 5.08 7.84
CA LYS A 36 -4.61 3.62 7.89
C LYS A 36 -4.86 2.97 6.52
N ILE A 37 -4.36 3.60 5.47
CA ILE A 37 -4.41 3.09 4.10
C ILE A 37 -3.10 3.43 3.41
N ILE A 38 -2.63 2.51 2.57
CA ILE A 38 -1.41 2.70 1.78
C ILE A 38 -1.78 2.66 0.30
N PHE A 39 -1.25 3.59 -0.47
CA PHE A 39 -1.41 3.62 -1.92
C PHE A 39 -0.20 2.94 -2.55
N VAL A 40 -0.44 1.94 -3.39
CA VAL A 40 0.61 1.19 -4.06
C VAL A 40 0.75 1.70 -5.49
N LEU A 41 1.92 2.22 -5.81
CA LEU A 41 2.22 2.81 -7.11
C LEU A 41 3.28 2.01 -7.82
N ASP A 42 3.14 1.85 -9.14
CA ASP A 42 4.16 1.23 -9.96
C ASP A 42 5.27 2.23 -10.32
N LYS A 43 6.22 1.80 -11.15
CA LYS A 43 7.35 2.64 -11.56
C LYS A 43 6.91 3.89 -12.33
N ALA A 44 5.79 3.82 -13.01
CA ALA A 44 5.23 4.95 -13.73
C ALA A 44 4.42 5.87 -12.82
N LYS A 45 4.39 5.59 -11.52
CA LYS A 45 3.60 6.32 -10.51
C LYS A 45 2.11 6.20 -10.73
N SER A 46 1.68 5.12 -11.36
CA SER A 46 0.27 4.80 -11.50
C SER A 46 -0.21 4.00 -10.30
N LEU A 47 -1.40 4.31 -9.85
CA LEU A 47 -2.01 3.59 -8.72
C LEU A 47 -2.41 2.19 -9.17
N VAL A 48 -1.82 1.19 -8.56
CA VAL A 48 -2.13 -0.21 -8.88
C VAL A 48 -2.97 -0.88 -7.79
N GLY A 49 -3.07 -0.27 -6.63
CA GLY A 49 -3.91 -0.80 -5.57
C GLY A 49 -3.74 -0.05 -4.26
N THR A 50 -4.45 -0.52 -3.25
CA THR A 50 -4.36 0.01 -1.89
C THR A 50 -4.19 -1.14 -0.91
N VAL A 51 -3.59 -0.84 0.25
CA VAL A 51 -3.39 -1.82 1.32
C VAL A 51 -3.93 -1.25 2.62
N THR A 52 -4.72 -2.04 3.33
CA THR A 52 -5.26 -1.69 4.64
C THR A 52 -4.91 -2.77 5.65
N ASP A 53 -5.19 -2.50 6.94
CA ASP A 53 -5.00 -3.50 8.00
C ASP A 53 -5.79 -4.79 7.70
N GLY A 54 -7.00 -4.66 7.15
CA GLY A 54 -7.82 -5.80 6.78
C GLY A 54 -7.17 -6.66 5.71
N ASP A 55 -6.53 -6.02 4.72
CA ASP A 55 -5.82 -6.74 3.65
C ASP A 55 -4.66 -7.54 4.23
N ILE A 56 -3.90 -6.94 5.14
CA ILE A 56 -2.76 -7.60 5.78
C ILE A 56 -3.23 -8.79 6.61
N ARG A 57 -4.31 -8.60 7.37
CA ARG A 57 -4.88 -9.67 8.17
C ARG A 57 -5.30 -10.86 7.30
N ARG A 58 -6.01 -10.58 6.21
CA ARG A 58 -6.44 -11.62 5.28
C ARG A 58 -5.24 -12.33 4.64
N GLY A 59 -4.22 -11.57 4.27
CA GLY A 59 -3.00 -12.14 3.72
C GLY A 59 -2.30 -13.07 4.70
N THR A 60 -2.20 -12.66 5.97
CA THR A 60 -1.59 -13.45 7.02
C THR A 60 -2.36 -14.76 7.23
N ILE A 61 -3.68 -14.68 7.27
CA ILE A 61 -4.54 -15.87 7.43
C ILE A 61 -4.34 -16.81 6.25
N SER A 62 -4.12 -16.27 5.05
CA SER A 62 -3.87 -17.07 3.85
C SER A 62 -2.48 -17.70 3.80
N GLY A 63 -1.60 -17.37 4.74
CA GLY A 63 -0.27 -17.95 4.81
C GLY A 63 0.86 -17.08 4.30
N LEU A 64 0.61 -15.81 3.99
CA LEU A 64 1.67 -14.90 3.57
C LEU A 64 2.55 -14.53 4.77
N ASN A 65 3.84 -14.39 4.50
CA ASN A 65 4.83 -13.97 5.49
C ASN A 65 5.07 -12.48 5.41
N GLN A 66 5.62 -11.90 6.47
CA GLN A 66 5.96 -10.49 6.48
C GLN A 66 7.04 -10.12 5.45
N SER A 67 7.83 -11.09 5.02
CA SER A 67 8.85 -10.88 4.00
C SER A 67 8.31 -10.96 2.57
N ASP A 68 7.05 -11.35 2.42
CA ASP A 68 6.43 -11.41 1.10
C ASP A 68 6.09 -10.01 0.59
N SER A 69 5.95 -9.88 -0.71
CA SER A 69 5.64 -8.63 -1.37
C SER A 69 4.18 -8.23 -1.15
N VAL A 70 3.92 -6.93 -0.99
CA VAL A 70 2.55 -6.43 -0.88
C VAL A 70 1.74 -6.69 -2.14
N SER A 71 2.38 -6.94 -3.27
CA SER A 71 1.68 -7.29 -4.50
C SER A 71 0.91 -8.60 -4.39
N GLN A 72 1.19 -9.41 -3.37
CA GLN A 72 0.49 -10.67 -3.16
C GLN A 72 -0.79 -10.52 -2.33
N ILE A 73 -1.02 -9.35 -1.82
CA ILE A 73 -2.26 -9.08 -1.06
C ILE A 73 -3.41 -8.71 -2.03
#